data_04b4021c1ad743e6e852e5b34f6e7725
#
_entry.id   04b4021c1ad743e6e852e5b34f6e7725
#
_cell.length_a   1.000
_cell.length_b   1.000
_cell.length_c   1.000
_cell.angle_alpha   90.00
_cell.angle_beta   90.00
_cell.angle_gamma   90.00
#
_symmetry.space_group_name_H-M   'P 1'
#
loop_
_entity.id
_entity.type
_entity.pdbx_description
1 polymer ?
#
loop_
_entity_poly.entity_id
_entity_poly.type
_entity_poly.pdbx_seq_one_letter_code
_entity_poly.pdbx_strand_id
1 'polypeptide(L)'
;MEEFTMRMRRMKNLDPRMEACGDYRIMEPASFKGKWRTLMPECKALWVEVGCGKGKFTAETAQANPDVLLIAVERCREAMVVAMEKAQAMGLKNVFYIDMDVANIENIFASGEMDRLFINFPDPWPRKK
;
A
#
# COMPACT_ATOMS: atom_id res chain seq x y z
N MET A 1 6.24 26.22 -16.25
CA MET A 1 6.26 25.88 -16.29
C MET A 1 6.32 24.98 -16.45
N GLU A 2 6.44 24.71 -16.56
CA GLU A 2 6.46 23.94 -16.77
C GLU A 2 6.94 23.12 -16.49
N GLU A 3 7.52 23.01 -16.11
CA GLU A 3 8.09 22.31 -15.87
C GLU A 3 7.89 21.43 -15.12
N PHE A 4 7.84 21.53 -14.54
CA PHE A 4 7.37 21.01 -13.72
C PHE A 4 6.82 19.87 -14.12
N THR A 5 6.21 19.95 -14.87
CA THR A 5 5.56 18.91 -15.31
C THR A 5 6.47 17.93 -15.65
N MET A 6 7.53 18.23 -15.91
CA MET A 6 8.37 17.37 -16.29
C MET A 6 8.75 16.59 -15.28
N ARG A 7 8.91 17.07 -14.22
CA ARG A 7 9.28 16.34 -13.26
C ARG A 7 8.20 15.52 -12.95
N MET A 8 7.11 15.86 -13.33
CA MET A 8 6.05 15.14 -13.03
C MET A 8 5.78 14.18 -14.05
N ARG A 9 6.73 13.89 -14.89
CA ARG A 9 6.53 13.03 -15.89
C ARG A 9 6.06 11.75 -15.37
N ARG A 10 5.03 11.17 -15.88
CA ARG A 10 4.53 9.95 -15.49
C ARG A 10 5.43 8.89 -15.86
N MET A 11 5.42 7.83 -15.08
CA MET A 11 6.14 6.63 -15.36
C MET A 11 5.54 6.02 -16.61
N LYS A 12 6.40 5.55 -17.56
CA LYS A 12 5.93 4.92 -18.71
C LYS A 12 5.24 3.67 -18.37
N ASN A 13 4.18 3.36 -19.04
CA ASN A 13 3.42 2.12 -18.87
C ASN A 13 2.86 1.94 -17.47
N LEU A 14 2.60 3.05 -16.76
CA LEU A 14 2.09 2.94 -15.41
C LEU A 14 0.75 2.19 -15.38
N ASP A 15 -0.21 2.59 -16.20
CA ASP A 15 -1.51 1.96 -16.16
C ASP A 15 -1.48 0.47 -16.53
N PRO A 16 -0.80 0.05 -17.59
CA PRO A 16 -0.70 -1.39 -17.86
C PRO A 16 0.00 -2.16 -16.75
N ARG A 17 1.00 -1.55 -16.12
CA ARG A 17 1.71 -2.21 -15.03
C ARG A 17 0.79 -2.37 -13.82
N MET A 18 -0.02 -1.33 -13.51
CA MET A 18 -0.96 -1.42 -12.42
C MET A 18 -1.98 -2.53 -12.67
N GLU A 19 -2.46 -2.64 -13.91
CA GLU A 19 -3.42 -3.68 -14.23
C GLU A 19 -2.84 -5.06 -14.13
N ALA A 20 -1.58 -5.22 -14.49
CA ALA A 20 -0.95 -6.52 -14.45
C ALA A 20 -0.83 -7.06 -13.02
N CYS A 21 -0.82 -6.20 -12.02
CA CYS A 21 -0.79 -6.62 -10.63
C CYS A 21 -2.06 -6.18 -9.90
N GLY A 22 -3.16 -6.07 -10.63
CA GLY A 22 -4.41 -5.54 -10.09
C GLY A 22 -5.01 -6.36 -8.96
N ASP A 23 -4.67 -7.64 -8.85
CA ASP A 23 -5.18 -8.45 -7.75
C ASP A 23 -4.69 -7.95 -6.40
N TYR A 24 -3.62 -7.17 -6.39
CA TYR A 24 -3.07 -6.63 -5.15
C TYR A 24 -3.64 -5.26 -4.81
N ARG A 25 -4.40 -4.66 -5.71
CA ARG A 25 -4.89 -3.30 -5.52
C ARG A 25 -6.34 -3.29 -5.11
N ILE A 26 -6.65 -2.55 -4.05
CA ILE A 26 -8.04 -2.39 -3.62
C ILE A 26 -8.57 -1.10 -4.22
N MET A 27 -9.56 -1.22 -5.10
CA MET A 27 -10.08 -0.08 -5.83
C MET A 27 -11.10 0.73 -5.06
N GLU A 28 -11.84 0.10 -4.16
CA GLU A 28 -12.86 0.79 -3.40
C GLU A 28 -12.70 0.51 -1.93
N PRO A 29 -11.67 1.11 -1.32
CA PRO A 29 -11.35 0.78 0.06
C PRO A 29 -12.46 1.11 1.06
N ALA A 30 -13.27 2.14 0.79
CA ALA A 30 -14.34 2.47 1.72
C ALA A 30 -15.35 1.33 1.89
N SER A 31 -15.50 0.51 0.87
CA SER A 31 -16.44 -0.60 0.93
C SER A 31 -15.96 -1.70 1.89
N PHE A 32 -14.70 -1.66 2.27
CA PHE A 32 -14.15 -2.66 3.19
C PHE A 32 -14.12 -2.19 4.65
N LYS A 33 -14.61 -0.99 4.93
CA LYS A 33 -14.57 -0.48 6.29
C LYS A 33 -15.30 -1.45 7.23
N GLY A 34 -14.60 -1.93 8.23
CA GLY A 34 -15.13 -2.93 9.16
C GLY A 34 -15.14 -4.34 8.60
N LYS A 35 -14.67 -4.54 7.35
CA LYS A 35 -14.74 -5.82 6.68
C LYS A 35 -13.44 -6.27 6.08
N TRP A 36 -12.34 -5.61 6.43
CA TRP A 36 -11.05 -5.92 5.80
C TRP A 36 -10.64 -7.39 5.95
N ARG A 37 -10.99 -7.99 7.09
CA ARG A 37 -10.59 -9.37 7.31
C ARG A 37 -11.31 -10.37 6.41
N THR A 38 -12.32 -9.93 5.65
CA THR A 38 -12.95 -10.81 4.68
C THR A 38 -12.00 -11.14 3.54
N LEU A 39 -10.96 -10.34 3.33
CA LEU A 39 -9.97 -10.63 2.31
C LEU A 39 -9.11 -11.83 2.69
N MET A 40 -9.02 -12.13 3.98
CA MET A 40 -8.24 -13.25 4.45
C MET A 40 -8.87 -13.71 5.77
N PRO A 41 -9.98 -14.45 5.71
CA PRO A 41 -10.74 -14.77 6.93
C PRO A 41 -9.94 -15.50 7.98
N GLU A 42 -8.92 -16.24 7.57
CA GLU A 42 -8.11 -17.00 8.51
C GLU A 42 -6.99 -16.18 9.14
N CYS A 43 -6.89 -14.89 8.82
CA CYS A 43 -5.78 -14.10 9.36
C CYS A 43 -5.91 -13.95 10.87
N LYS A 44 -4.77 -13.94 11.54
CA LYS A 44 -4.78 -13.77 12.98
C LYS A 44 -4.69 -12.30 13.39
N ALA A 45 -4.34 -11.43 12.48
CA ALA A 45 -4.22 -9.99 12.79
C ALA A 45 -4.33 -9.18 11.51
N LEU A 46 -4.76 -7.93 11.66
CA LEU A 46 -4.79 -6.97 10.56
C LEU A 46 -3.79 -5.87 10.87
N TRP A 47 -2.78 -5.74 10.05
CA TRP A 47 -1.76 -4.72 10.20
C TRP A 47 -1.88 -3.75 9.02
N VAL A 48 -1.61 -2.49 9.27
CA VAL A 48 -1.70 -1.45 8.25
C VAL A 48 -0.38 -0.70 8.21
N GLU A 49 0.10 -0.44 7.01
CA GLU A 49 1.31 0.33 6.83
C GLU A 49 0.97 1.57 6.02
N VAL A 50 1.41 2.74 6.48
CA VAL A 50 1.19 3.98 5.77
C VAL A 50 2.51 4.44 5.22
N GLY A 51 2.55 4.77 3.94
CA GLY A 51 3.77 5.23 3.30
C GLY A 51 4.65 4.07 2.88
N CYS A 52 4.09 3.08 2.20
CA CYS A 52 4.85 1.87 1.87
C CYS A 52 5.94 2.13 0.83
N GLY A 53 5.88 3.24 0.10
CA GLY A 53 6.86 3.53 -0.92
C GLY A 53 6.97 2.41 -1.93
N LYS A 54 8.18 1.96 -2.21
CA LYS A 54 8.41 0.90 -3.18
C LYS A 54 8.29 -0.50 -2.58
N GLY A 55 7.90 -0.58 -1.33
CA GLY A 55 7.42 -1.83 -0.76
C GLY A 55 8.41 -2.82 -0.20
N LYS A 56 9.64 -2.39 0.05
CA LYS A 56 10.61 -3.33 0.61
C LYS A 56 10.19 -3.80 1.99
N PHE A 57 9.89 -2.86 2.89
CA PHE A 57 9.46 -3.22 4.25
C PHE A 57 8.17 -4.01 4.19
N THR A 58 7.24 -3.58 3.33
CA THR A 58 5.94 -4.22 3.20
C THR A 58 6.10 -5.69 2.81
N ALA A 59 6.90 -5.94 1.79
CA ALA A 59 7.07 -7.29 1.27
C ALA A 59 7.77 -8.18 2.28
N GLU A 60 8.79 -7.66 2.94
CA GLU A 60 9.52 -8.44 3.94
C GLU A 60 8.65 -8.76 5.15
N THR A 61 7.84 -7.78 5.56
CA THR A 61 6.95 -7.97 6.69
C THR A 61 5.86 -9.00 6.37
N ALA A 62 5.27 -8.89 5.18
CA ALA A 62 4.25 -9.85 4.78
C ALA A 62 4.82 -11.25 4.66
N GLN A 63 6.02 -11.37 4.11
CA GLN A 63 6.64 -12.68 3.95
C GLN A 63 6.97 -13.32 5.30
N ALA A 64 7.38 -12.51 6.25
CA ALA A 64 7.74 -13.01 7.57
C ALA A 64 6.52 -13.34 8.44
N ASN A 65 5.34 -12.82 8.04
CA ASN A 65 4.12 -13.01 8.84
C ASN A 65 2.97 -13.50 7.95
N PRO A 66 3.06 -14.71 7.46
CA PRO A 66 2.07 -15.19 6.47
C PRO A 66 0.65 -15.30 6.99
N ASP A 67 0.46 -15.31 8.31
CA ASP A 67 -0.87 -15.39 8.90
C ASP A 67 -1.43 -14.02 9.27
N VAL A 68 -0.77 -12.96 8.87
CA VAL A 68 -1.22 -11.59 9.11
C VAL A 68 -1.70 -10.99 7.80
N LEU A 69 -2.83 -10.30 7.83
CA LEU A 69 -3.29 -9.55 6.67
C LEU A 69 -2.67 -8.15 6.75
N LEU A 70 -1.93 -7.76 5.73
CA LEU A 70 -1.23 -6.49 5.71
C LEU A 70 -1.84 -5.60 4.63
N ILE A 71 -2.28 -4.40 5.01
CA ILE A 71 -2.82 -3.44 4.07
C ILE A 71 -1.85 -2.26 4.00
N ALA A 72 -1.34 -1.99 2.80
CA ALA A 72 -0.36 -0.93 2.59
C ALA A 72 -1.00 0.24 1.89
N VAL A 73 -0.78 1.43 2.42
CA VAL A 73 -1.36 2.65 1.88
C VAL A 73 -0.24 3.52 1.34
N GLU A 74 -0.37 3.97 0.10
CA GLU A 74 0.64 4.81 -0.52
C GLU A 74 -0.05 5.75 -1.50
N ARG A 75 0.24 7.04 -1.43
CA ARG A 75 -0.43 7.97 -2.33
C ARG A 75 0.31 8.14 -3.66
N CYS A 76 1.56 7.74 -3.73
CA CYS A 76 2.32 7.85 -4.97
C CYS A 76 2.14 6.59 -5.79
N ARG A 77 1.39 6.67 -6.87
CA ARG A 77 1.08 5.49 -7.68
C ARG A 77 2.31 4.87 -8.31
N GLU A 78 3.29 5.70 -8.68
CA GLU A 78 4.52 5.19 -9.27
C GLU A 78 5.31 4.33 -8.29
N ALA A 79 5.31 4.71 -7.02
CA ALA A 79 5.96 3.89 -6.00
C ALA A 79 5.14 2.65 -5.71
N MET A 80 3.82 2.80 -5.65
CA MET A 80 2.95 1.67 -5.29
C MET A 80 2.99 0.57 -6.35
N VAL A 81 3.10 0.92 -7.63
CA VAL A 81 3.14 -0.13 -8.65
C VAL A 81 4.40 -0.97 -8.48
N VAL A 82 5.52 -0.36 -8.10
CA VAL A 82 6.75 -1.11 -7.86
C VAL A 82 6.54 -2.03 -6.66
N ALA A 83 5.86 -1.54 -5.63
CA ALA A 83 5.58 -2.34 -4.44
C ALA A 83 4.70 -3.54 -4.78
N MET A 84 3.66 -3.33 -5.58
CA MET A 84 2.75 -4.42 -5.97
C MET A 84 3.47 -5.45 -6.84
N GLU A 85 4.32 -5.00 -7.76
CA GLU A 85 5.08 -5.90 -8.59
C GLU A 85 6.02 -6.76 -7.76
N LYS A 86 6.58 -6.17 -6.71
CA LYS A 86 7.46 -6.91 -5.82
C LYS A 86 6.67 -7.99 -5.08
N ALA A 87 5.49 -7.66 -4.58
CA ALA A 87 4.64 -8.63 -3.89
C ALA A 87 4.25 -9.76 -4.85
N GLN A 88 3.93 -9.41 -6.08
CA GLN A 88 3.55 -10.40 -7.07
C GLN A 88 4.72 -11.33 -7.39
N ALA A 89 5.91 -10.78 -7.57
CA ALA A 89 7.09 -11.58 -7.87
C ALA A 89 7.42 -12.55 -6.73
N MET A 90 7.11 -12.17 -5.51
CA MET A 90 7.36 -13.01 -4.34
C MET A 90 6.20 -13.96 -4.05
N GLY A 91 5.12 -13.84 -4.81
CA GLY A 91 3.96 -14.73 -4.61
C GLY A 91 3.23 -14.50 -3.29
N LEU A 92 3.28 -13.29 -2.76
CA LEU A 92 2.64 -13.01 -1.48
C LEU A 92 1.13 -13.03 -1.63
N LYS A 93 0.42 -13.54 -0.63
CA LYS A 93 -1.02 -13.62 -0.69
C LYS A 93 -1.71 -12.92 0.46
N ASN A 94 -0.95 -12.30 1.33
CA ASN A 94 -1.48 -11.70 2.54
C ASN A 94 -1.27 -10.18 2.58
N VAL A 95 -1.11 -9.54 1.41
CA VAL A 95 -0.89 -8.10 1.37
C VAL A 95 -1.71 -7.49 0.23
N PHE A 96 -2.28 -6.32 0.48
CA PHE A 96 -3.04 -5.57 -0.51
C PHE A 96 -2.66 -4.11 -0.40
N TYR A 97 -2.90 -3.36 -1.45
CA TYR A 97 -2.41 -1.99 -1.56
C TYR A 97 -3.53 -1.02 -1.91
N ILE A 98 -3.46 0.18 -1.35
CA ILE A 98 -4.45 1.22 -1.59
C ILE A 98 -3.71 2.49 -1.97
N ASP A 99 -4.09 3.13 -3.10
CA ASP A 99 -3.47 4.39 -3.48
C ASP A 99 -4.35 5.51 -2.98
N MET A 100 -3.99 6.06 -1.84
CA MET A 100 -4.73 7.16 -1.28
C MET A 100 -3.88 7.94 -0.30
N ASP A 101 -4.36 9.14 0.04
CA ASP A 101 -3.71 9.96 1.02
C ASP A 101 -4.12 9.45 2.40
N VAL A 102 -3.16 9.33 3.30
CA VAL A 102 -3.41 8.83 4.65
C VAL A 102 -4.39 9.70 5.41
N ALA A 103 -4.58 10.95 5.00
CA ALA A 103 -5.53 11.83 5.67
C ALA A 103 -6.95 11.24 5.65
N ASN A 104 -7.24 10.33 4.73
CA ASN A 104 -8.54 9.73 4.61
C ASN A 104 -8.66 8.36 5.25
N ILE A 105 -7.69 7.98 6.04
CA ILE A 105 -7.63 6.62 6.58
C ILE A 105 -8.84 6.26 7.45
N GLU A 106 -9.41 7.24 8.12
CA GLU A 106 -10.57 6.98 8.97
C GLU A 106 -11.81 6.64 8.17
N ASN A 107 -11.81 6.97 6.89
CA ASN A 107 -12.95 6.67 6.04
C ASN A 107 -12.94 5.22 5.59
N ILE A 108 -11.83 4.52 5.77
CA ILE A 108 -11.72 3.17 5.27
C ILE A 108 -11.44 2.11 6.34
N PHE A 109 -11.09 2.53 7.55
CA PHE A 109 -10.92 1.58 8.65
C PHE A 109 -11.86 1.96 9.80
N ALA A 110 -12.53 0.98 10.36
CA ALA A 110 -13.39 1.21 11.50
C ALA A 110 -12.56 1.35 12.76
N SER A 111 -13.15 1.95 13.78
CA SER A 111 -12.47 2.13 15.05
C SER A 111 -12.07 0.76 15.58
N GLY A 112 -10.83 0.63 15.99
CA GLY A 112 -10.32 -0.63 16.56
C GLY A 112 -10.09 -1.74 15.55
N GLU A 113 -10.24 -1.47 14.26
CA GLU A 113 -10.09 -2.52 13.26
C GLU A 113 -8.63 -2.92 13.04
N MET A 114 -7.72 -1.96 13.14
CA MET A 114 -6.30 -2.27 12.95
C MET A 114 -5.70 -2.79 14.23
N ASP A 115 -4.95 -3.88 14.14
CA ASP A 115 -4.23 -4.40 15.30
C ASP A 115 -2.86 -3.74 15.45
N ARG A 116 -2.30 -3.26 14.34
CA ARG A 116 -1.00 -2.59 14.37
C ARG A 116 -0.90 -1.63 13.20
N LEU A 117 -0.29 -0.51 13.44
CA LEU A 117 -0.09 0.50 12.41
C LEU A 117 1.40 0.84 12.31
N PHE A 118 1.95 0.71 11.12
CA PHE A 118 3.32 1.11 10.84
C PHE A 118 3.28 2.39 10.04
N ILE A 119 4.04 3.38 10.42
CA ILE A 119 4.11 4.64 9.69
C ILE A 119 5.52 4.79 9.18
N ASN A 120 5.67 4.62 7.87
CA ASN A 120 6.97 4.72 7.25
C ASN A 120 6.95 5.89 6.31
N PHE A 121 7.52 7.00 6.71
CA PHE A 121 7.59 8.13 5.82
C PHE A 121 8.83 8.01 4.99
N PRO A 122 8.80 8.52 3.81
CA PRO A 122 9.98 8.52 3.01
C PRO A 122 10.97 9.37 3.72
N ASP A 123 12.12 9.41 3.20
CA ASP A 123 13.13 10.15 3.67
C ASP A 123 12.71 11.43 4.11
N PRO A 124 13.02 11.79 5.20
CA PRO A 124 12.55 13.01 5.72
C PRO A 124 13.17 14.11 5.01
N TRP A 125 12.87 15.26 5.25
CA TRP A 125 13.38 16.30 4.66
C TRP A 125 14.74 16.36 4.80
N PRO A 126 15.21 17.05 4.04
CA PRO A 126 16.57 17.25 3.99
C PRO A 126 16.87 17.79 5.29
N ARG A 127 17.45 17.35 5.87
CA ARG A 127 17.65 17.75 7.02
C ARG A 127 18.31 18.83 7.08
N LYS A 128 18.39 19.27 7.01
CA LYS A 128 18.84 20.19 7.05
C LYS A 128 19.70 20.44 7.28
N LYS A 129 20.01 20.60 7.06
CA LYS A 129 20.68 20.86 7.16
C LYS A 129 20.91 21.21 7.50
#